data_56f30bf3a61b429ee375457bfe4d6df8
#
_entry.id   56f30bf3a61b429ee375457bfe4d6df8
#
_cell.length_a   1.000
_cell.length_b   1.000
_cell.length_c   1.000
_cell.angle_alpha   90.00
_cell.angle_beta   90.00
_cell.angle_gamma   90.00
#
_symmetry.space_group_name_H-M   'P 1'
#
loop_
_entity.id
_entity.type
_entity.pdbx_description
1 polymer ?
#
loop_
_entity_poly.entity_id
_entity_poly.type
_entity_poly.pdbx_seq_one_letter_code
_entity_poly.pdbx_strand_id
1 'polypeptide(L)'
;MYIIGTDEAGYGPNFGPLVVTATLWRMAEFDFSSVITSANFAGIDIGDSKQLYHSGGSLDKLSKGVLSALASIGIFPKNDTELFDIVGKVSQLPFMFAEPEISLQKISGELKPESFNFFLSGSFHKVLSQIIFPAEYNSLLEYYGSKGELLSNITLKLVVELIADLGIDLCEQILVLCDKHGGRNCYTDILTRYFQDELIKVKEQSREISIYNLRGMEFRFIAKGESQIPIALSSMFSKYIRELLMQRFNFFWQKQIPTIKPTAGYPEDAKRFMAEIENKLKELKTDKNEIWRLK
;
A
#
# COMPACT_ATOMS: atom_id res chain seq x y z
N MET A 1 0.31 -9.89 -21.63
CA MET A 1 1.32 -9.59 -20.63
C MET A 1 0.68 -8.95 -19.41
N TYR A 2 1.15 -9.27 -18.21
CA TYR A 2 0.68 -8.66 -16.96
C TYR A 2 1.78 -7.85 -16.29
N ILE A 3 1.39 -6.76 -15.61
CA ILE A 3 2.28 -5.98 -14.76
C ILE A 3 1.70 -5.95 -13.35
N ILE A 4 2.53 -6.18 -12.35
CA ILE A 4 2.19 -6.00 -10.94
C ILE A 4 3.04 -4.87 -10.39
N GLY A 5 2.42 -3.84 -9.82
CA GLY A 5 3.10 -2.77 -9.09
C GLY A 5 2.93 -2.95 -7.59
N THR A 6 3.95 -2.67 -6.79
CA THR A 6 3.84 -2.74 -5.31
C THR A 6 4.50 -1.56 -4.63
N ASP A 7 3.88 -1.08 -3.55
CA ASP A 7 4.44 -0.07 -2.65
C ASP A 7 3.75 -0.12 -1.27
N GLU A 8 4.30 0.59 -0.29
CA GLU A 8 3.77 0.65 1.06
C GLU A 8 3.57 2.09 1.58
N ALA A 9 2.74 2.21 2.60
CA ALA A 9 2.66 3.40 3.46
C ALA A 9 2.75 3.03 4.93
N GLY A 10 3.44 3.87 5.69
CA GLY A 10 3.57 3.64 7.13
C GLY A 10 4.78 2.79 7.53
N TYR A 11 5.86 2.71 6.76
CA TYR A 11 7.08 1.99 7.12
C TYR A 11 7.81 2.61 8.33
N GLY A 12 7.88 3.94 8.41
CA GLY A 12 8.61 4.66 9.46
C GLY A 12 7.85 5.02 10.75
N PRO A 13 6.52 5.26 10.75
CA PRO A 13 5.76 5.66 11.93
C PRO A 13 5.71 4.62 13.05
N ASN A 14 5.53 5.09 14.31
CA ASN A 14 5.27 4.25 15.48
C ASN A 14 3.78 4.04 15.73
N PHE A 15 2.90 4.95 15.28
CA PHE A 15 1.44 4.78 15.35
C PHE A 15 0.83 4.48 13.99
N GLY A 16 -0.30 3.81 14.03
CA GLY A 16 -1.10 3.44 12.87
C GLY A 16 -0.57 2.21 12.12
N PRO A 17 -1.33 1.74 11.12
CA PRO A 17 -0.98 0.53 10.41
C PRO A 17 0.22 0.71 9.45
N LEU A 18 0.87 -0.39 9.12
CA LEU A 18 1.59 -0.55 7.86
C LEU A 18 0.59 -1.06 6.83
N VAL A 19 0.54 -0.40 5.69
CA VAL A 19 -0.30 -0.81 4.56
C VAL A 19 0.62 -1.10 3.38
N VAL A 20 0.51 -2.30 2.83
CA VAL A 20 1.25 -2.72 1.62
C VAL A 20 0.22 -3.04 0.55
N THR A 21 0.38 -2.49 -0.64
CA THR A 21 -0.55 -2.69 -1.75
C THR A 21 0.16 -3.25 -2.96
N ALA A 22 -0.54 -4.15 -3.66
CA ALA A 22 -0.18 -4.64 -4.98
C ALA A 22 -1.31 -4.36 -5.98
N THR A 23 -0.98 -3.79 -7.13
CA THR A 23 -1.90 -3.51 -8.24
C THR A 23 -1.57 -4.40 -9.43
N LEU A 24 -2.60 -4.93 -10.09
CA LEU A 24 -2.48 -5.78 -11.26
C LEU A 24 -3.01 -5.07 -12.51
N TRP A 25 -2.24 -5.13 -13.58
CA TRP A 25 -2.51 -4.52 -14.86
C TRP A 25 -2.37 -5.53 -16.00
N ARG A 26 -3.25 -5.46 -16.99
CA ARG A 26 -3.13 -6.22 -18.23
C ARG A 26 -2.77 -5.27 -19.36
N MET A 27 -1.72 -5.58 -20.11
CA MET A 27 -1.27 -4.79 -21.27
C MET A 27 -1.25 -5.63 -22.54
N ALA A 28 -1.60 -5.00 -23.68
CA ALA A 28 -1.57 -5.66 -24.98
C ALA A 28 -0.13 -5.86 -25.45
N GLU A 29 0.69 -4.83 -25.33
CA GLU A 29 2.12 -4.84 -25.67
C GLU A 29 2.90 -4.08 -24.58
N PHE A 30 4.16 -4.43 -24.41
CA PHE A 30 5.04 -3.78 -23.44
C PHE A 30 6.22 -3.12 -24.14
N ASP A 31 6.24 -1.82 -24.09
CA ASP A 31 7.45 -1.04 -24.33
C ASP A 31 7.95 -0.44 -23.01
N PHE A 32 9.14 -0.84 -22.58
CA PHE A 32 9.78 -0.32 -21.37
C PHE A 32 10.00 1.20 -21.41
N SER A 33 10.10 1.79 -22.57
CA SER A 33 10.23 3.24 -22.75
C SER A 33 8.90 3.97 -22.48
N SER A 34 7.77 3.27 -22.56
CA SER A 34 6.43 3.77 -22.32
C SER A 34 5.95 3.60 -20.87
N VAL A 35 6.82 3.11 -19.96
CA VAL A 35 6.49 3.08 -18.53
C VAL A 35 6.45 4.53 -18.03
N ILE A 36 5.26 5.07 -18.06
CA ILE A 36 4.94 6.49 -17.98
C ILE A 36 5.25 6.98 -16.56
N THR A 37 6.10 7.97 -16.48
CA THR A 37 6.26 8.88 -15.35
C THR A 37 4.95 9.59 -15.08
N SER A 38 4.62 9.81 -13.81
CA SER A 38 3.42 10.50 -13.28
C SER A 38 2.61 11.30 -14.32
N ALA A 39 1.33 11.02 -14.43
CA ALA A 39 0.52 11.62 -15.45
C ALA A 39 -0.76 12.23 -14.87
N ASN A 40 -1.13 13.40 -15.38
CA ASN A 40 -2.45 13.99 -15.15
C ASN A 40 -3.34 13.62 -16.33
N PHE A 41 -4.44 12.91 -16.06
CA PHE A 41 -5.35 12.46 -17.09
C PHE A 41 -6.77 12.89 -16.77
N ALA A 42 -7.29 13.80 -17.55
CA ALA A 42 -8.65 14.33 -17.40
C ALA A 42 -8.97 14.80 -15.95
N GLY A 43 -7.96 15.32 -15.25
CA GLY A 43 -8.09 15.80 -13.86
C GLY A 43 -7.85 14.73 -12.79
N ILE A 44 -7.36 13.55 -13.16
CA ILE A 44 -6.89 12.52 -12.25
C ILE A 44 -5.37 12.52 -12.24
N ASP A 45 -4.78 12.84 -11.08
CA ASP A 45 -3.34 12.78 -10.87
C ASP A 45 -2.95 11.39 -10.37
N ILE A 46 -2.07 10.69 -11.11
CA ILE A 46 -1.39 9.48 -10.64
C ILE A 46 0.10 9.79 -10.60
N GLY A 47 0.72 9.60 -9.44
CA GLY A 47 2.12 9.91 -9.26
C GLY A 47 2.57 9.71 -7.82
N ASP A 48 3.75 10.24 -7.49
CA ASP A 48 4.31 10.18 -6.15
C ASP A 48 3.31 10.67 -5.10
N SER A 49 2.86 9.75 -4.25
CA SER A 49 1.86 10.01 -3.21
C SER A 49 2.27 11.11 -2.24
N LYS A 50 3.57 11.36 -2.08
CA LYS A 50 4.13 12.44 -1.24
C LYS A 50 3.96 13.82 -1.87
N GLN A 51 3.89 13.90 -3.21
CA GLN A 51 3.57 15.14 -3.94
C GLN A 51 2.06 15.40 -3.97
N LEU A 52 1.26 14.35 -4.01
CA LEU A 52 -0.20 14.44 -4.04
C LEU A 52 -0.81 14.75 -2.67
N TYR A 53 -0.14 14.36 -1.59
CA TYR A 53 -0.63 14.53 -0.23
C TYR A 53 0.49 14.79 0.77
N HIS A 54 0.31 15.83 1.57
CA HIS A 54 1.12 16.11 2.77
C HIS A 54 0.27 15.93 4.02
N SER A 55 0.87 15.48 5.12
CA SER A 55 0.15 15.24 6.39
C SER A 55 -0.64 16.48 6.83
N GLY A 56 -1.95 16.27 7.08
CA GLY A 56 -2.89 17.35 7.42
C GLY A 56 -3.49 18.09 6.23
N GLY A 57 -3.13 17.73 4.99
CA GLY A 57 -3.72 18.27 3.76
C GLY A 57 -5.04 17.57 3.37
N SER A 58 -5.63 18.00 2.23
CA SER A 58 -6.80 17.33 1.66
C SER A 58 -6.42 15.99 1.05
N LEU A 59 -7.27 14.98 1.25
CA LEU A 59 -7.16 13.67 0.61
C LEU A 59 -7.74 13.64 -0.82
N ASP A 60 -8.27 14.75 -1.33
CA ASP A 60 -9.05 14.79 -2.58
C ASP A 60 -8.32 14.21 -3.78
N LYS A 61 -7.02 14.51 -3.94
CA LYS A 61 -6.24 13.97 -5.05
C LYS A 61 -6.03 12.46 -4.94
N LEU A 62 -5.69 11.97 -3.74
CA LEU A 62 -5.55 10.54 -3.49
C LEU A 62 -6.87 9.81 -3.70
N SER A 63 -7.96 10.34 -3.12
CA SER A 63 -9.30 9.76 -3.25
C SER A 63 -9.74 9.66 -4.71
N LYS A 64 -9.58 10.74 -5.49
CA LYS A 64 -9.93 10.73 -6.92
C LYS A 64 -9.16 9.66 -7.68
N GLY A 65 -7.85 9.56 -7.49
CA GLY A 65 -7.04 8.54 -8.15
C GLY A 65 -7.44 7.11 -7.77
N VAL A 66 -7.54 6.83 -6.47
CA VAL A 66 -7.89 5.51 -5.93
C VAL A 66 -9.29 5.08 -6.34
N LEU A 67 -10.29 5.95 -6.14
CA LEU A 67 -11.68 5.63 -6.43
C LEU A 67 -11.96 5.56 -7.95
N SER A 68 -11.26 6.33 -8.77
CA SER A 68 -11.35 6.21 -10.24
C SER A 68 -10.76 4.89 -10.72
N ALA A 69 -9.65 4.42 -10.12
CA ALA A 69 -9.10 3.11 -10.42
C ALA A 69 -10.10 1.99 -10.09
N LEU A 70 -10.70 2.03 -8.91
CA LEU A 70 -11.72 1.05 -8.52
C LEU A 70 -12.95 1.12 -9.43
N ALA A 71 -13.44 2.31 -9.75
CA ALA A 71 -14.57 2.51 -10.65
C ALA A 71 -14.32 1.94 -12.05
N SER A 72 -13.07 1.99 -12.56
CA SER A 72 -12.71 1.43 -13.87
C SER A 72 -12.86 -0.10 -13.94
N ILE A 73 -12.89 -0.76 -12.80
CA ILE A 73 -13.14 -2.22 -12.66
C ILE A 73 -14.52 -2.53 -12.04
N GLY A 74 -15.42 -1.53 -12.02
CA GLY A 74 -16.79 -1.70 -11.56
C GLY A 74 -16.98 -1.73 -10.05
N ILE A 75 -16.00 -1.24 -9.26
CA ILE A 75 -16.04 -1.23 -7.79
C ILE A 75 -16.30 0.19 -7.29
N PHE A 76 -17.36 0.36 -6.49
CA PHE A 76 -17.83 1.65 -5.97
C PHE A 76 -18.09 1.61 -4.45
N PRO A 77 -17.05 1.65 -3.61
CA PRO A 77 -17.23 1.62 -2.15
C PRO A 77 -17.96 2.88 -1.68
N LYS A 78 -18.97 2.71 -0.84
CA LYS A 78 -19.77 3.82 -0.28
C LYS A 78 -19.07 4.52 0.86
N ASN A 79 -18.22 3.79 1.57
CA ASN A 79 -17.49 4.25 2.74
C ASN A 79 -16.13 3.55 2.84
N ASP A 80 -15.32 3.98 3.77
CA ASP A 80 -13.97 3.46 3.97
C ASP A 80 -13.97 2.02 4.54
N THR A 81 -15.00 1.61 5.29
CA THR A 81 -15.13 0.23 5.78
C THR A 81 -15.31 -0.73 4.61
N GLU A 82 -16.22 -0.42 3.66
CA GLU A 82 -16.36 -1.19 2.43
C GLU A 82 -15.05 -1.21 1.61
N LEU A 83 -14.35 -0.08 1.53
CA LEU A 83 -13.05 -0.02 0.87
C LEU A 83 -12.05 -0.99 1.50
N PHE A 84 -11.92 -0.98 2.83
CA PHE A 84 -10.97 -1.85 3.55
C PHE A 84 -11.31 -3.32 3.39
N ASP A 85 -12.60 -3.69 3.38
CA ASP A 85 -13.03 -5.06 3.14
C ASP A 85 -12.73 -5.52 1.71
N ILE A 86 -13.05 -4.70 0.71
CA ILE A 86 -12.85 -5.03 -0.71
C ILE A 86 -11.35 -5.20 -1.04
N VAL A 87 -10.49 -4.25 -0.65
CA VAL A 87 -9.08 -4.25 -1.06
C VAL A 87 -8.16 -4.91 -0.05
N GLY A 88 -8.52 -4.90 1.24
CA GLY A 88 -7.68 -5.36 2.34
C GLY A 88 -8.19 -6.63 3.02
N LYS A 89 -9.37 -7.14 2.63
CA LYS A 89 -10.03 -8.30 3.27
C LYS A 89 -10.15 -8.16 4.79
N VAL A 90 -10.38 -6.93 5.28
CA VAL A 90 -10.50 -6.61 6.70
C VAL A 90 -11.97 -6.48 7.06
N SER A 91 -12.53 -7.53 7.64
CA SER A 91 -13.93 -7.57 8.10
C SER A 91 -14.14 -6.93 9.48
N GLN A 92 -13.08 -6.82 10.28
CA GLN A 92 -13.16 -6.25 11.63
C GLN A 92 -11.93 -5.39 11.94
N LEU A 93 -12.18 -4.13 12.28
CA LEU A 93 -11.14 -3.18 12.66
C LEU A 93 -10.90 -3.24 14.18
N PRO A 94 -9.66 -3.03 14.66
CA PRO A 94 -9.42 -2.79 16.08
C PRO A 94 -10.23 -1.59 16.57
N PHE A 95 -10.69 -1.63 17.83
CA PHE A 95 -11.68 -0.68 18.36
C PHE A 95 -11.28 0.81 18.22
N MET A 96 -9.99 1.12 18.24
CA MET A 96 -9.50 2.50 18.03
C MET A 96 -9.61 2.98 16.58
N PHE A 97 -9.88 2.09 15.65
CA PHE A 97 -10.06 2.38 14.22
C PHE A 97 -11.50 2.11 13.75
N ALA A 98 -12.39 1.71 14.67
CA ALA A 98 -13.75 1.30 14.33
C ALA A 98 -14.65 2.47 13.92
N GLU A 99 -14.43 3.66 14.47
CA GLU A 99 -15.28 4.83 14.25
C GLU A 99 -14.48 6.14 14.05
N PRO A 100 -15.06 7.14 13.36
CA PRO A 100 -16.28 7.08 12.58
C PRO A 100 -16.07 6.43 11.23
N GLU A 101 -17.12 5.88 10.65
CA GLU A 101 -17.14 5.51 9.25
C GLU A 101 -17.09 6.75 8.36
N ILE A 102 -16.21 6.76 7.37
CA ILE A 102 -15.99 7.92 6.48
C ILE A 102 -16.70 7.67 5.15
N SER A 103 -17.67 8.53 4.82
CA SER A 103 -18.41 8.42 3.55
C SER A 103 -17.51 8.78 2.36
N LEU A 104 -17.54 7.96 1.31
CA LEU A 104 -16.84 8.17 0.05
C LEU A 104 -17.77 8.60 -1.09
N GLN A 105 -19.09 8.69 -0.83
CA GLN A 105 -20.13 8.95 -1.84
C GLN A 105 -19.96 10.30 -2.55
N LYS A 106 -19.52 11.34 -1.85
CA LYS A 106 -19.36 12.68 -2.44
C LYS A 106 -18.37 12.67 -3.60
N ILE A 107 -17.31 11.89 -3.50
CA ILE A 107 -16.25 11.79 -4.52
C ILE A 107 -16.68 10.87 -5.63
N SER A 108 -17.41 9.79 -5.32
CA SER A 108 -17.88 8.80 -6.30
C SER A 108 -18.76 9.41 -7.39
N GLY A 109 -19.52 10.48 -7.11
CA GLY A 109 -20.33 11.21 -8.09
C GLY A 109 -19.54 12.04 -9.11
N GLU A 110 -18.24 12.29 -8.88
CA GLU A 110 -17.35 13.08 -9.74
C GLU A 110 -16.39 12.21 -10.57
N LEU A 111 -16.46 10.88 -10.43
CA LEU A 111 -15.53 9.95 -11.08
C LEU A 111 -15.78 9.82 -12.57
N LYS A 112 -14.69 9.68 -13.33
CA LYS A 112 -14.71 9.40 -14.77
C LYS A 112 -13.98 8.09 -15.04
N PRO A 113 -14.64 6.92 -14.88
CA PRO A 113 -14.01 5.60 -15.01
C PRO A 113 -13.32 5.40 -16.35
N GLU A 114 -13.90 5.95 -17.44
CA GLU A 114 -13.38 5.81 -18.80
C GLU A 114 -11.99 6.43 -18.94
N SER A 115 -11.70 7.49 -18.19
CA SER A 115 -10.38 8.16 -18.23
C SER A 115 -9.25 7.24 -17.78
N PHE A 116 -9.56 6.22 -16.98
CA PHE A 116 -8.54 5.31 -16.43
C PHE A 116 -8.09 4.22 -17.41
N ASN A 117 -8.95 3.80 -18.33
CA ASN A 117 -8.67 2.73 -19.30
C ASN A 117 -7.83 3.19 -20.51
N PHE A 118 -7.73 4.49 -20.74
CA PHE A 118 -6.98 5.05 -21.89
C PHE A 118 -5.46 5.13 -21.67
N PHE A 119 -4.98 4.83 -20.48
CA PHE A 119 -3.68 5.25 -20.02
C PHE A 119 -2.48 4.49 -20.55
N LEU A 120 -2.62 3.18 -20.75
CA LEU A 120 -1.45 2.31 -20.90
C LEU A 120 -1.54 1.36 -22.08
N SER A 121 -2.42 1.58 -23.08
CA SER A 121 -2.77 0.49 -24.01
C SER A 121 -3.17 -0.78 -23.28
N GLY A 122 -3.61 -0.65 -22.01
CA GLY A 122 -3.92 -1.71 -21.09
C GLY A 122 -4.98 -1.27 -20.08
N SER A 123 -5.40 -2.20 -19.22
CA SER A 123 -6.43 -1.98 -18.20
C SER A 123 -5.90 -2.30 -16.80
N PHE A 124 -6.23 -1.46 -15.84
CA PHE A 124 -6.19 -1.81 -14.44
C PHE A 124 -7.15 -2.99 -14.20
N HIS A 125 -6.71 -4.00 -13.44
CA HIS A 125 -7.44 -5.25 -13.35
C HIS A 125 -7.82 -5.63 -11.94
N LYS A 126 -6.91 -5.44 -10.98
CA LYS A 126 -7.12 -5.81 -9.58
C LYS A 126 -6.20 -5.03 -8.65
N VAL A 127 -6.62 -4.93 -7.40
CA VAL A 127 -5.80 -4.44 -6.29
C VAL A 127 -5.99 -5.34 -5.09
N LEU A 128 -4.90 -5.60 -4.37
CA LEU A 128 -4.89 -6.24 -3.06
C LEU A 128 -4.04 -5.39 -2.11
N SER A 129 -4.49 -5.24 -0.88
CA SER A 129 -3.74 -4.57 0.18
C SER A 129 -3.66 -5.47 1.42
N GLN A 130 -2.54 -5.44 2.11
CA GLN A 130 -2.40 -5.99 3.46
C GLN A 130 -2.36 -4.81 4.43
N ILE A 131 -3.32 -4.76 5.34
CA ILE A 131 -3.41 -3.74 6.41
C ILE A 131 -2.94 -4.41 7.70
N ILE A 132 -1.81 -3.98 8.24
CA ILE A 132 -1.15 -4.61 9.39
C ILE A 132 -1.19 -3.63 10.56
N PHE A 133 -2.02 -3.92 11.54
CA PHE A 133 -2.15 -3.11 12.75
C PHE A 133 -0.97 -3.31 13.72
N PRO A 134 -0.75 -2.39 14.67
CA PRO A 134 0.46 -2.41 15.50
C PRO A 134 0.74 -3.72 16.23
N ALA A 135 -0.25 -4.37 16.82
CA ALA A 135 -0.06 -5.64 17.51
C ALA A 135 0.42 -6.75 16.57
N GLU A 136 -0.24 -6.90 15.43
CA GLU A 136 0.16 -7.85 14.37
C GLU A 136 1.55 -7.49 13.82
N TYR A 137 1.80 -6.19 13.59
CA TYR A 137 3.10 -5.72 13.13
C TYR A 137 4.23 -6.13 14.08
N ASN A 138 4.04 -5.98 15.39
CA ASN A 138 5.05 -6.33 16.40
C ASN A 138 5.32 -7.84 16.41
N SER A 139 4.28 -8.67 16.32
CA SER A 139 4.43 -10.12 16.22
C SER A 139 5.15 -10.56 14.94
N LEU A 140 4.81 -9.94 13.82
CA LEU A 140 5.48 -10.22 12.54
C LEU A 140 6.92 -9.72 12.54
N LEU A 141 7.20 -8.58 13.18
CA LEU A 141 8.56 -8.06 13.30
C LEU A 141 9.45 -9.00 14.13
N GLU A 142 8.92 -9.56 15.22
CA GLU A 142 9.59 -10.57 16.02
C GLU A 142 9.87 -11.83 15.20
N TYR A 143 8.88 -12.31 14.46
CA TYR A 143 9.00 -13.50 13.62
C TYR A 143 10.03 -13.35 12.48
N TYR A 144 10.01 -12.21 11.77
CA TYR A 144 10.88 -11.96 10.61
C TYR A 144 12.24 -11.35 11.01
N GLY A 145 12.41 -10.85 12.22
CA GLY A 145 13.65 -10.30 12.76
C GLY A 145 14.03 -8.91 12.26
N SER A 146 13.41 -8.41 11.19
CA SER A 146 13.66 -7.05 10.70
C SER A 146 12.49 -6.49 9.89
N LYS A 147 12.37 -5.14 9.85
CA LYS A 147 11.35 -4.43 9.04
C LYS A 147 11.49 -4.73 7.55
N GLY A 148 12.71 -4.84 7.04
CA GLY A 148 12.96 -5.13 5.63
C GLY A 148 12.50 -6.54 5.25
N GLU A 149 12.75 -7.55 6.12
CA GLU A 149 12.24 -8.90 5.92
C GLU A 149 10.72 -8.95 6.00
N LEU A 150 10.13 -8.32 7.02
CA LEU A 150 8.69 -8.22 7.18
C LEU A 150 8.04 -7.63 5.90
N LEU A 151 8.49 -6.46 5.47
CA LEU A 151 7.95 -5.81 4.28
C LEU A 151 8.12 -6.68 3.03
N SER A 152 9.30 -7.26 2.82
CA SER A 152 9.56 -8.12 1.65
C SER A 152 8.66 -9.35 1.62
N ASN A 153 8.41 -9.99 2.78
CA ASN A 153 7.51 -11.14 2.85
C ASN A 153 6.06 -10.75 2.55
N ILE A 154 5.56 -9.65 3.12
CA ILE A 154 4.20 -9.18 2.84
C ILE A 154 4.04 -8.83 1.35
N THR A 155 4.99 -8.09 0.78
CA THR A 155 4.97 -7.71 -0.64
C THR A 155 4.92 -8.94 -1.55
N LEU A 156 5.81 -9.91 -1.35
CA LEU A 156 5.83 -11.10 -2.20
C LEU A 156 4.61 -12.00 -1.99
N LYS A 157 4.06 -12.06 -0.77
CA LYS A 157 2.79 -12.76 -0.52
C LYS A 157 1.65 -12.19 -1.38
N LEU A 158 1.51 -10.85 -1.43
CA LEU A 158 0.51 -10.20 -2.28
C LEU A 158 0.76 -10.44 -3.77
N VAL A 159 2.01 -10.41 -4.21
CA VAL A 159 2.39 -10.72 -5.60
C VAL A 159 1.99 -12.15 -5.96
N VAL A 160 2.35 -13.13 -5.13
CA VAL A 160 2.00 -14.55 -5.37
C VAL A 160 0.49 -14.75 -5.38
N GLU A 161 -0.25 -14.08 -4.49
CA GLU A 161 -1.72 -14.13 -4.45
C GLU A 161 -2.33 -13.57 -5.76
N LEU A 162 -1.84 -12.43 -6.26
CA LEU A 162 -2.29 -11.88 -7.55
C LEU A 162 -1.96 -12.81 -8.72
N ILE A 163 -0.78 -13.43 -8.74
CA ILE A 163 -0.40 -14.39 -9.78
C ILE A 163 -1.31 -15.63 -9.74
N ALA A 164 -1.59 -16.15 -8.54
CA ALA A 164 -2.47 -17.30 -8.38
C ALA A 164 -3.91 -17.01 -8.85
N ASP A 165 -4.42 -15.81 -8.56
CA ASP A 165 -5.75 -15.37 -8.97
C ASP A 165 -5.91 -15.24 -10.50
N LEU A 166 -4.79 -15.05 -11.24
CA LEU A 166 -4.85 -14.98 -12.70
C LEU A 166 -5.22 -16.32 -13.34
N GLY A 167 -4.98 -17.44 -12.65
CA GLY A 167 -5.23 -18.78 -13.20
C GLY A 167 -4.48 -19.08 -14.50
N ILE A 168 -3.39 -18.33 -14.76
CA ILE A 168 -2.62 -18.41 -16.00
C ILE A 168 -1.60 -19.54 -15.89
N ASP A 169 -1.48 -20.32 -16.95
CA ASP A 169 -0.23 -21.05 -17.20
C ASP A 169 0.90 -20.03 -17.26
N LEU A 170 2.01 -20.25 -16.53
CA LEU A 170 3.18 -19.37 -16.44
C LEU A 170 3.87 -19.08 -17.81
N CYS A 171 3.17 -19.33 -18.92
CA CYS A 171 3.58 -18.99 -20.28
C CYS A 171 3.37 -17.52 -20.65
N GLU A 172 2.53 -16.78 -19.90
CA GLU A 172 2.37 -15.34 -20.11
C GLU A 172 3.48 -14.57 -19.37
N GLN A 173 4.00 -13.53 -20.01
CA GLN A 173 5.02 -12.68 -19.40
C GLN A 173 4.42 -11.86 -18.26
N ILE A 174 5.05 -11.92 -17.09
CA ILE A 174 4.69 -11.12 -15.91
C ILE A 174 5.89 -10.24 -15.55
N LEU A 175 5.63 -8.93 -15.44
CA LEU A 175 6.58 -7.96 -14.90
C LEU A 175 6.12 -7.51 -13.52
N VAL A 176 6.97 -7.72 -12.52
CA VAL A 176 6.72 -7.27 -11.14
C VAL A 176 7.61 -6.07 -10.85
N LEU A 177 7.01 -4.93 -10.57
CA LEU A 177 7.64 -3.65 -10.25
C LEU A 177 7.42 -3.34 -8.76
N CYS A 178 8.47 -3.31 -7.97
CA CYS A 178 8.41 -3.02 -6.54
C CYS A 178 9.21 -1.75 -6.22
N ASP A 179 8.70 -0.90 -5.34
CA ASP A 179 9.61 0.04 -4.66
C ASP A 179 10.60 -0.74 -3.78
N LYS A 180 11.82 -0.22 -3.59
CA LYS A 180 12.83 -0.91 -2.78
C LYS A 180 12.45 -0.91 -1.30
N HIS A 181 12.58 -2.08 -0.66
CA HIS A 181 12.27 -2.27 0.76
C HIS A 181 13.41 -1.73 1.65
N GLY A 182 13.34 -0.45 1.99
CA GLY A 182 14.40 0.23 2.73
C GLY A 182 15.73 0.24 1.96
N GLY A 183 16.82 -0.13 2.62
CA GLY A 183 18.16 -0.19 2.00
C GLY A 183 18.50 -1.52 1.32
N ARG A 184 17.54 -2.42 1.10
CA ARG A 184 17.79 -3.77 0.57
C ARG A 184 18.17 -3.74 -0.91
N ASN A 185 19.28 -4.41 -1.28
CA ASN A 185 19.71 -4.55 -2.67
C ASN A 185 19.64 -6.01 -3.17
N CYS A 186 19.75 -7.00 -2.27
CA CYS A 186 19.68 -8.42 -2.62
C CYS A 186 18.33 -9.00 -2.22
N TYR A 187 17.61 -9.58 -3.19
CA TYR A 187 16.30 -10.21 -3.01
C TYR A 187 16.30 -11.70 -3.35
N THR A 188 17.47 -12.28 -3.65
CA THR A 188 17.59 -13.69 -4.05
C THR A 188 16.96 -14.62 -3.02
N ASP A 189 17.32 -14.49 -1.74
CA ASP A 189 16.86 -15.40 -0.68
C ASP A 189 15.34 -15.34 -0.49
N ILE A 190 14.75 -14.13 -0.53
CA ILE A 190 13.31 -13.98 -0.39
C ILE A 190 12.57 -14.51 -1.64
N LEU A 191 13.08 -14.27 -2.83
CA LEU A 191 12.51 -14.82 -4.07
C LEU A 191 12.59 -16.34 -4.08
N THR A 192 13.71 -16.95 -3.67
CA THR A 192 13.84 -18.40 -3.53
C THR A 192 12.80 -18.99 -2.57
N ARG A 193 12.47 -18.28 -1.49
CA ARG A 193 11.46 -18.73 -0.50
C ARG A 193 10.06 -18.83 -1.10
N TYR A 194 9.70 -17.91 -1.99
CA TYR A 194 8.37 -17.85 -2.60
C TYR A 194 8.28 -18.63 -3.93
N PHE A 195 9.40 -18.86 -4.61
CA PHE A 195 9.48 -19.51 -5.91
C PHE A 195 10.53 -20.64 -5.87
N GLN A 196 10.30 -21.62 -4.97
CA GLN A 196 11.28 -22.68 -4.62
C GLN A 196 11.73 -23.52 -5.79
N ASP A 197 10.84 -23.76 -6.76
CA ASP A 197 11.11 -24.64 -7.92
C ASP A 197 11.67 -23.87 -9.11
N GLU A 198 11.98 -22.57 -8.95
CA GLU A 198 12.39 -21.72 -10.06
C GLU A 198 13.86 -21.30 -9.96
N LEU A 199 14.54 -21.36 -11.10
CA LEU A 199 15.90 -20.86 -11.22
C LEU A 199 15.90 -19.33 -11.28
N ILE A 200 16.41 -18.69 -10.23
CA ILE A 200 16.53 -17.24 -10.14
C ILE A 200 17.79 -16.79 -10.86
N LYS A 201 17.63 -16.06 -11.96
CA LYS A 201 18.74 -15.43 -12.69
C LYS A 201 18.85 -13.96 -12.26
N VAL A 202 19.95 -13.63 -11.58
CA VAL A 202 20.27 -12.26 -11.22
C VAL A 202 20.77 -11.52 -12.46
N LYS A 203 20.10 -10.41 -12.84
CA LYS A 203 20.48 -9.55 -13.95
C LYS A 203 21.26 -8.33 -13.46
N GLU A 204 20.80 -7.72 -12.38
CA GLU A 204 21.40 -6.54 -11.77
C GLU A 204 21.12 -6.51 -10.26
N GLN A 205 22.09 -6.00 -9.51
CA GLN A 205 21.95 -5.68 -8.09
C GLN A 205 22.73 -4.41 -7.81
N SER A 206 22.07 -3.28 -7.92
CA SER A 206 22.65 -1.97 -7.64
C SER A 206 21.87 -1.23 -6.54
N ARG A 207 22.33 -0.04 -6.19
CA ARG A 207 21.61 0.83 -5.24
C ARG A 207 20.29 1.34 -5.84
N GLU A 208 20.27 1.57 -7.12
CA GLU A 208 19.16 2.15 -7.86
C GLU A 208 18.11 1.09 -8.22
N ILE A 209 18.56 -0.08 -8.69
CA ILE A 209 17.67 -1.14 -9.16
C ILE A 209 18.25 -2.53 -8.90
N SER A 210 17.37 -3.49 -8.65
CA SER A 210 17.73 -4.91 -8.60
C SER A 210 16.77 -5.69 -9.50
N ILE A 211 17.32 -6.48 -10.46
CA ILE A 211 16.54 -7.18 -11.50
C ILE A 211 16.80 -8.68 -11.43
N TYR A 212 15.72 -9.43 -11.41
CA TYR A 212 15.73 -10.89 -11.35
C TYR A 212 14.78 -11.49 -12.39
N ASN A 213 15.20 -12.55 -13.06
CA ASN A 213 14.36 -13.31 -13.98
C ASN A 213 14.11 -14.72 -13.44
N LEU A 214 12.85 -15.13 -13.46
CA LEU A 214 12.37 -16.46 -13.06
C LEU A 214 11.29 -16.88 -14.07
N ARG A 215 11.47 -17.99 -14.78
CA ARG A 215 10.45 -18.67 -15.62
C ARG A 215 9.34 -17.76 -16.21
N GLY A 216 9.71 -16.85 -17.13
CA GLY A 216 8.75 -15.93 -17.77
C GLY A 216 8.35 -14.71 -16.94
N MET A 217 8.80 -14.62 -15.69
CA MET A 217 8.60 -13.46 -14.82
C MET A 217 9.87 -12.64 -14.70
N GLU A 218 9.74 -11.32 -14.67
CA GLU A 218 10.82 -10.41 -14.33
C GLU A 218 10.44 -9.57 -13.11
N PHE A 219 11.29 -9.57 -12.09
CA PHE A 219 11.15 -8.76 -10.89
C PHE A 219 12.13 -7.59 -10.94
N ARG A 220 11.63 -6.39 -10.72
CA ARG A 220 12.42 -5.16 -10.58
C ARG A 220 12.11 -4.46 -9.27
N PHE A 221 13.11 -4.36 -8.41
CA PHE A 221 13.05 -3.56 -7.20
C PHE A 221 13.76 -2.23 -7.48
N ILE A 222 13.01 -1.13 -7.50
CA ILE A 222 13.42 0.18 -8.01
C ILE A 222 13.47 1.18 -6.87
N ALA A 223 14.59 1.86 -6.68
CA ALA A 223 14.65 2.95 -5.70
C ALA A 223 13.85 4.15 -6.21
N LYS A 224 12.91 4.67 -5.40
CA LYS A 224 11.97 5.72 -5.79
C LYS A 224 11.11 5.30 -7.00
N GLY A 225 10.61 4.08 -6.94
CA GLY A 225 9.83 3.45 -8.01
C GLY A 225 8.50 4.15 -8.34
N GLU A 226 8.06 5.10 -7.53
CA GLU A 226 6.82 5.89 -7.71
C GLU A 226 6.79 6.68 -9.04
N SER A 227 7.89 6.74 -9.80
CA SER A 227 7.89 7.22 -11.18
C SER A 227 7.16 6.26 -12.14
N GLN A 228 6.97 5.00 -11.74
CA GLN A 228 6.28 3.97 -12.50
C GLN A 228 4.81 3.90 -12.08
N ILE A 229 3.86 4.09 -13.00
CA ILE A 229 2.42 4.15 -12.68
C ILE A 229 1.91 2.97 -11.84
N PRO A 230 2.26 1.70 -12.11
CA PRO A 230 1.81 0.60 -11.26
C PRO A 230 2.29 0.72 -9.81
N ILE A 231 3.53 1.17 -9.58
CA ILE A 231 4.06 1.45 -8.24
C ILE A 231 3.36 2.68 -7.65
N ALA A 232 3.25 3.77 -8.42
CA ALA A 232 2.61 5.01 -7.97
C ALA A 232 1.16 4.78 -7.52
N LEU A 233 0.37 4.01 -8.27
CA LEU A 233 -1.00 3.69 -7.87
C LEU A 233 -1.03 2.84 -6.60
N SER A 234 -0.12 1.86 -6.45
CA SER A 234 0.01 1.07 -5.22
C SER A 234 0.36 1.96 -4.02
N SER A 235 1.26 2.93 -4.21
CA SER A 235 1.60 3.96 -3.22
C SER A 235 0.38 4.78 -2.81
N MET A 236 -0.41 5.23 -3.80
CA MET A 236 -1.64 6.00 -3.56
C MET A 236 -2.67 5.21 -2.76
N PHE A 237 -2.92 3.93 -3.10
CA PHE A 237 -3.80 3.05 -2.32
C PHE A 237 -3.31 2.88 -0.90
N SER A 238 -2.05 2.50 -0.72
CA SER A 238 -1.44 2.32 0.60
C SER A 238 -1.55 3.58 1.46
N LYS A 239 -1.25 4.74 0.86
CA LYS A 239 -1.32 6.03 1.53
C LYS A 239 -2.75 6.42 1.88
N TYR A 240 -3.68 6.27 0.94
CA TYR A 240 -5.08 6.62 1.15
C TYR A 240 -5.73 5.80 2.27
N ILE A 241 -5.58 4.48 2.22
CA ILE A 241 -6.07 3.56 3.26
C ILE A 241 -5.49 3.93 4.63
N ARG A 242 -4.18 4.16 4.69
CA ARG A 242 -3.53 4.53 5.95
C ARG A 242 -4.04 5.86 6.50
N GLU A 243 -4.22 6.86 5.67
CA GLU A 243 -4.70 8.17 6.12
C GLU A 243 -6.16 8.13 6.62
N LEU A 244 -7.03 7.35 5.96
CA LEU A 244 -8.40 7.12 6.46
C LEU A 244 -8.36 6.45 7.85
N LEU A 245 -7.54 5.42 8.03
CA LEU A 245 -7.37 4.77 9.33
C LEU A 245 -6.77 5.70 10.39
N MET A 246 -5.81 6.55 10.01
CA MET A 246 -5.27 7.56 10.92
C MET A 246 -6.29 8.63 11.31
N GLN A 247 -7.22 9.00 10.42
CA GLN A 247 -8.34 9.89 10.78
C GLN A 247 -9.23 9.26 11.85
N ARG A 248 -9.60 7.96 11.68
CA ARG A 248 -10.38 7.22 12.70
C ARG A 248 -9.63 7.12 14.02
N PHE A 249 -8.34 6.79 14.00
CA PHE A 249 -7.48 6.74 15.17
C PHE A 249 -7.45 8.07 15.93
N ASN A 250 -7.20 9.16 15.22
CA ASN A 250 -7.19 10.49 15.82
C ASN A 250 -8.55 10.90 16.38
N PHE A 251 -9.63 10.57 15.68
CA PHE A 251 -10.98 10.84 16.15
C PHE A 251 -11.29 10.07 17.45
N PHE A 252 -10.93 8.79 17.54
CA PHE A 252 -11.07 8.02 18.76
C PHE A 252 -10.39 8.72 19.95
N TRP A 253 -9.12 9.12 19.77
CA TRP A 253 -8.37 9.77 20.85
C TRP A 253 -8.89 11.16 21.20
N GLN A 254 -9.38 11.92 20.24
CA GLN A 254 -10.02 13.22 20.49
C GLN A 254 -11.35 13.09 21.26
N LYS A 255 -12.08 11.98 21.06
CA LYS A 255 -13.25 11.68 21.94
C LYS A 255 -12.83 11.39 23.38
N GLN A 256 -11.69 10.74 23.59
CA GLN A 256 -11.18 10.43 24.93
C GLN A 256 -10.52 11.65 25.61
N ILE A 257 -9.83 12.47 24.83
CA ILE A 257 -9.04 13.63 25.28
C ILE A 257 -9.31 14.78 24.31
N PRO A 258 -10.34 15.63 24.54
CA PRO A 258 -10.76 16.66 23.57
C PRO A 258 -9.68 17.67 23.17
N THR A 259 -8.67 17.86 24.02
CA THR A 259 -7.57 18.81 23.78
C THR A 259 -6.40 18.22 23.02
N ILE A 260 -6.40 16.90 22.75
CA ILE A 260 -5.26 16.22 22.11
C ILE A 260 -5.12 16.68 20.65
N LYS A 261 -3.89 17.04 20.26
CA LYS A 261 -3.59 17.32 18.86
C LYS A 261 -3.44 16.02 18.07
N PRO A 262 -4.03 15.90 16.87
CA PRO A 262 -3.86 14.74 16.02
C PRO A 262 -2.40 14.38 15.77
N THR A 263 -2.15 13.10 15.50
CA THR A 263 -0.81 12.60 15.14
C THR A 263 -0.82 11.94 13.78
N ALA A 264 0.30 12.06 13.03
CA ALA A 264 0.58 11.25 11.86
C ALA A 264 1.38 9.98 12.23
N GLY A 265 1.75 9.82 13.50
CA GLY A 265 2.43 8.65 14.05
C GLY A 265 3.95 8.61 13.87
N TYR A 266 4.58 9.63 13.28
CA TYR A 266 6.03 9.68 13.12
C TYR A 266 6.76 9.86 14.46
N PRO A 267 8.03 9.39 14.59
CA PRO A 267 8.67 9.17 15.88
C PRO A 267 8.64 10.32 16.87
N GLU A 268 8.93 11.55 16.43
CA GLU A 268 8.99 12.71 17.35
C GLU A 268 7.58 13.10 17.84
N ASP A 269 6.63 13.17 16.92
CA ASP A 269 5.24 13.47 17.27
C ASP A 269 4.56 12.31 18.01
N ALA A 270 4.96 11.07 17.70
CA ALA A 270 4.46 9.89 18.39
C ALA A 270 4.86 9.86 19.86
N LYS A 271 6.06 10.32 20.23
CA LYS A 271 6.48 10.43 21.64
C LYS A 271 5.60 11.41 22.40
N ARG A 272 5.33 12.60 21.82
CA ARG A 272 4.42 13.59 22.40
C ARG A 272 3.05 12.97 22.62
N PHE A 273 2.49 12.39 21.56
CA PHE A 273 1.15 11.81 21.58
C PHE A 273 1.03 10.68 22.61
N MET A 274 2.03 9.79 22.70
CA MET A 274 2.06 8.72 23.69
C MET A 274 2.03 9.27 25.13
N ALA A 275 2.80 10.31 25.42
CA ALA A 275 2.82 10.92 26.76
C ALA A 275 1.43 11.51 27.13
N GLU A 276 0.72 12.08 26.15
CA GLU A 276 -0.63 12.64 26.39
C GLU A 276 -1.69 11.56 26.61
N ILE A 277 -1.57 10.38 25.98
CA ILE A 277 -2.57 9.31 26.09
C ILE A 277 -2.27 8.26 27.18
N GLU A 278 -1.08 8.27 27.79
CA GLU A 278 -0.61 7.19 28.69
C GLU A 278 -1.57 6.88 29.84
N ASN A 279 -2.10 7.90 30.51
CA ASN A 279 -3.06 7.72 31.61
C ASN A 279 -4.37 7.11 31.09
N LYS A 280 -4.83 7.58 29.92
CA LYS A 280 -6.07 7.07 29.32
C LYS A 280 -5.92 5.62 28.84
N LEU A 281 -4.75 5.23 28.34
CA LEU A 281 -4.45 3.83 28.02
C LEU A 281 -4.61 2.91 29.24
N LYS A 282 -4.08 3.33 30.40
CA LYS A 282 -4.23 2.59 31.67
C LYS A 282 -5.70 2.45 32.07
N GLU A 283 -6.49 3.52 31.94
CA GLU A 283 -7.94 3.49 32.22
C GLU A 283 -8.68 2.53 31.27
N LEU A 284 -8.33 2.55 29.98
CA LEU A 284 -8.91 1.67 28.96
C LEU A 284 -8.40 0.24 29.04
N LYS A 285 -7.42 -0.05 29.92
CA LYS A 285 -6.75 -1.36 30.05
C LYS A 285 -6.17 -1.87 28.72
N THR A 286 -5.67 -0.97 27.90
CA THR A 286 -5.12 -1.27 26.58
C THR A 286 -3.61 -1.46 26.69
N ASP A 287 -3.09 -2.54 26.11
CA ASP A 287 -1.65 -2.75 26.03
C ASP A 287 -1.01 -1.75 25.05
N LYS A 288 0.16 -1.25 25.43
CA LYS A 288 0.95 -0.37 24.56
C LYS A 288 1.27 -1.01 23.20
N ASN A 289 1.46 -2.32 23.15
CA ASN A 289 1.73 -3.06 21.92
C ASN A 289 0.56 -3.06 20.93
N GLU A 290 -0.67 -2.77 21.38
CA GLU A 290 -1.84 -2.66 20.51
C GLU A 290 -1.81 -1.40 19.65
N ILE A 291 -1.02 -0.38 20.03
CA ILE A 291 -0.99 0.92 19.37
C ILE A 291 0.41 1.35 18.94
N TRP A 292 1.45 0.89 19.61
CA TRP A 292 2.83 1.29 19.38
C TRP A 292 3.61 0.21 18.63
N ARG A 293 4.12 0.55 17.45
CA ARG A 293 4.98 -0.35 16.67
C ARG A 293 6.44 -0.25 17.12
N LEU A 294 7.03 -1.41 17.34
CA LEU A 294 8.45 -1.57 17.65
C LEU A 294 9.32 -1.21 16.44
N LYS A 295 10.60 -0.92 16.70
CA LYS A 295 11.59 -0.55 15.69
C LYS A 295 12.58 -1.67 15.43
#